data_70969e21f46313c47bf3debd828ae003
#
_entry.id   70969e21f46313c47bf3debd828ae003
#
_cell.length_a   1.000
_cell.length_b   1.000
_cell.length_c   1.000
_cell.angle_alpha   90.00
_cell.angle_beta   90.00
_cell.angle_gamma   90.00
#
_symmetry.space_group_name_H-M   'P 1'
#
loop_
_entity.id
_entity.type
_entity.pdbx_description
1 polymer ?
#
loop_
_entity_poly.entity_id
_entity_poly.type
_entity_poly.pdbx_seq_one_letter_code
_entity_poly.pdbx_strand_id
1 'polypeptide(L)'
;MTHPTAPVPSATVLLVDDEAPIRRSLGPYLERSGYRVLLASDGVEALDLLASYQMDIIVSDVLMPRMDGRELVRRVRAGGAWTPIILLTQVDASYERVSALDDGADDYLSK
;
A
#
# COMPACT_ATOMS: atom_id res chain seq x y z
N MET A 1 -22.20 15.05 28.35
CA MET A 1 -21.74 15.29 26.98
C MET A 1 -21.92 14.07 26.14
N THR A 2 -22.42 14.28 24.96
CA THR A 2 -22.67 13.20 24.06
C THR A 2 -21.48 13.03 23.12
N HIS A 3 -20.95 11.86 23.03
CA HIS A 3 -19.94 11.59 22.03
C HIS A 3 -20.57 11.54 20.66
N PRO A 4 -19.84 11.94 19.63
CA PRO A 4 -20.35 11.73 18.29
C PRO A 4 -20.62 10.24 18.10
N THR A 5 -21.81 9.95 17.64
CA THR A 5 -22.20 8.58 17.35
C THR A 5 -21.65 8.11 16.02
N ALA A 6 -21.32 9.05 15.14
CA ALA A 6 -20.67 8.72 13.90
C ALA A 6 -19.20 8.35 14.18
N PRO A 7 -18.72 7.24 13.61
CA PRO A 7 -17.31 6.89 13.77
C PRO A 7 -16.42 7.97 13.17
N VAL A 8 -15.28 8.20 13.79
CA VAL A 8 -14.24 9.05 13.19
C VAL A 8 -13.84 8.42 11.88
N PRO A 9 -13.70 9.21 10.80
CA PRO A 9 -13.24 8.65 9.52
C PRO A 9 -11.93 7.90 9.71
N SER A 10 -11.92 6.65 9.34
CA SER A 10 -10.74 5.81 9.44
C SER A 10 -9.77 6.14 8.32
N ALA A 11 -8.48 5.98 8.61
CA ALA A 11 -7.48 6.05 7.55
C ALA A 11 -7.75 4.96 6.52
N THR A 12 -7.52 5.29 5.27
CA THR A 12 -7.73 4.38 4.14
C THR A 12 -6.38 3.83 3.69
N VAL A 13 -6.29 2.50 3.69
CA VAL A 13 -5.09 1.77 3.29
C VAL A 13 -5.34 1.12 1.93
N LEU A 14 -4.44 1.33 0.99
CA LEU A 14 -4.42 0.56 -0.25
C LEU A 14 -3.42 -0.57 -0.08
N LEU A 15 -3.91 -1.80 -0.08
CA LEU A 15 -3.08 -3.00 0.04
C LEU A 15 -2.92 -3.62 -1.34
N VAL A 16 -1.68 -3.68 -1.82
CA VAL A 16 -1.35 -4.18 -3.16
C VAL A 16 -0.50 -5.43 -3.02
N ASP A 17 -1.05 -6.56 -3.43
CA ASP A 17 -0.36 -7.84 -3.36
C ASP A 17 -0.98 -8.79 -4.37
N ASP A 18 -0.16 -9.48 -5.16
CA ASP A 18 -0.65 -10.40 -6.18
C ASP A 18 -1.10 -11.75 -5.59
N GLU A 19 -0.76 -12.01 -4.33
CA GLU A 19 -1.13 -13.25 -3.66
C GLU A 19 -2.48 -13.08 -2.95
N ALA A 20 -3.51 -13.76 -3.47
CA ALA A 20 -4.84 -13.69 -2.88
C ALA A 20 -4.87 -14.09 -1.40
N PRO A 21 -4.12 -15.11 -0.94
CA PRO A 21 -4.09 -15.44 0.49
C PRO A 21 -3.64 -14.28 1.37
N ILE A 22 -2.67 -13.49 0.91
CA ILE A 22 -2.20 -12.32 1.66
C ILE A 22 -3.31 -11.28 1.76
N ARG A 23 -3.97 -10.96 0.63
CA ARG A 23 -5.07 -10.00 0.64
C ARG A 23 -6.20 -10.46 1.57
N ARG A 24 -6.55 -11.76 1.53
CA ARG A 24 -7.64 -12.32 2.35
C ARG A 24 -7.29 -12.36 3.84
N SER A 25 -6.01 -12.41 4.17
CA SER A 25 -5.56 -12.47 5.55
C SER A 25 -5.34 -11.07 6.12
N LEU A 26 -4.55 -10.26 5.42
CA LEU A 26 -4.14 -8.94 5.91
C LEU A 26 -5.26 -7.90 5.78
N GLY A 27 -6.05 -7.97 4.71
CA GLY A 27 -7.15 -7.03 4.51
C GLY A 27 -8.12 -7.01 5.68
N PRO A 28 -8.75 -8.15 6.02
CA PRO A 28 -9.66 -8.19 7.17
C PRO A 28 -8.98 -7.85 8.50
N TYR A 29 -7.71 -8.19 8.66
CA TYR A 29 -6.97 -7.83 9.87
C TYR A 29 -6.90 -6.30 10.00
N LEU A 30 -6.55 -5.60 8.93
CA LEU A 30 -6.48 -4.15 8.93
C LEU A 30 -7.86 -3.52 9.16
N GLU A 31 -8.89 -4.10 8.58
CA GLU A 31 -10.26 -3.63 8.80
C GLU A 31 -10.68 -3.76 10.26
N ARG A 32 -10.35 -4.88 10.89
CA ARG A 32 -10.63 -5.08 12.32
C ARG A 32 -9.83 -4.11 13.19
N SER A 33 -8.71 -3.64 12.69
CA SER A 33 -7.88 -2.65 13.39
C SER A 33 -8.37 -1.22 13.20
N GLY A 34 -9.46 -1.03 12.48
CA GLY A 34 -10.09 0.28 12.33
C GLY A 34 -9.79 0.99 11.03
N TYR A 35 -9.11 0.36 10.08
CA TYR A 35 -8.80 0.97 8.79
C TYR A 35 -9.85 0.64 7.75
N ARG A 36 -10.05 1.57 6.83
CA ARG A 36 -10.73 1.25 5.57
C ARG A 36 -9.68 0.68 4.63
N VAL A 37 -9.99 -0.43 3.96
CA VAL A 37 -9.02 -1.12 3.13
C VAL A 37 -9.55 -1.25 1.71
N LEU A 38 -8.74 -0.84 0.74
CA LEU A 38 -8.95 -1.15 -0.66
C LEU A 38 -7.87 -2.12 -1.09
N LEU A 39 -8.21 -3.05 -1.95
CA LEU A 39 -7.33 -4.13 -2.37
C LEU A 39 -7.02 -4.02 -3.85
N ALA A 40 -5.76 -4.23 -4.20
CA ALA A 40 -5.31 -4.33 -5.58
C ALA A 40 -4.42 -5.55 -5.74
N SER A 41 -4.50 -6.20 -6.89
CA SER A 41 -3.71 -7.40 -7.16
C SER A 41 -2.38 -7.10 -7.86
N ASP A 42 -2.19 -5.88 -8.33
CA ASP A 42 -0.94 -5.45 -8.95
C ASP A 42 -0.88 -3.92 -9.02
N GLY A 43 0.24 -3.41 -9.53
CA GLY A 43 0.45 -1.97 -9.60
C GLY A 43 -0.47 -1.24 -10.56
N VAL A 44 -0.90 -1.90 -11.63
CA VAL A 44 -1.82 -1.30 -12.60
C VAL A 44 -3.18 -1.05 -11.95
N GLU A 45 -3.72 -2.06 -11.28
CA GLU A 45 -4.98 -1.94 -10.54
C GLU A 45 -4.86 -0.88 -9.44
N ALA A 46 -3.70 -0.85 -8.76
CA ALA A 46 -3.44 0.15 -7.72
C ALA A 46 -3.52 1.57 -8.28
N LEU A 47 -2.92 1.83 -9.43
CA LEU A 47 -2.98 3.15 -10.06
C LEU A 47 -4.40 3.52 -10.46
N ASP A 48 -5.18 2.56 -10.93
CA ASP A 48 -6.59 2.82 -11.25
C ASP A 48 -7.38 3.24 -10.00
N LEU A 49 -7.15 2.55 -8.88
CA LEU A 49 -7.80 2.91 -7.62
C LEU A 49 -7.34 4.28 -7.12
N LEU A 50 -6.06 4.60 -7.26
CA LEU A 50 -5.53 5.89 -6.84
C LEU A 50 -6.08 7.05 -7.66
N ALA A 51 -6.52 6.79 -8.88
CA ALA A 51 -7.15 7.81 -9.71
C ALA A 51 -8.56 8.18 -9.21
N SER A 52 -9.20 7.28 -8.47
CA SER A 52 -10.60 7.47 -8.05
C SER A 52 -10.77 7.66 -6.54
N TYR A 53 -9.81 7.23 -5.74
CA TYR A 53 -9.93 7.25 -4.28
C TYR A 53 -8.69 7.85 -3.65
N GLN A 54 -8.89 8.58 -2.55
CA GLN A 54 -7.77 9.07 -1.76
C GLN A 54 -7.33 7.99 -0.78
N MET A 55 -6.03 7.79 -0.71
CA MET A 55 -5.43 6.83 0.21
C MET A 55 -4.56 7.57 1.21
N ASP A 56 -4.58 7.10 2.46
CA ASP A 56 -3.73 7.66 3.50
C ASP A 56 -2.38 6.96 3.54
N ILE A 57 -2.35 5.70 3.11
CA ILE A 57 -1.11 4.93 3.04
C ILE A 57 -1.27 3.83 2.00
N ILE A 58 -0.17 3.50 1.34
CA ILE A 58 -0.09 2.40 0.40
C ILE A 58 0.86 1.35 0.98
N VAL A 59 0.40 0.11 1.04
CA VAL A 59 1.22 -1.03 1.45
C VAL A 59 1.28 -1.98 0.26
N SER A 60 2.44 -2.17 -0.32
CA SER A 60 2.58 -2.92 -1.56
C SER A 60 3.67 -3.97 -1.47
N ASP A 61 3.40 -5.14 -2.05
CA ASP A 61 4.43 -6.12 -2.33
C ASP A 61 5.41 -5.53 -3.34
N VAL A 62 6.65 -6.00 -3.32
CA VAL A 62 7.66 -5.59 -4.31
C VAL A 62 7.50 -6.38 -5.59
N LEU A 63 7.45 -7.70 -5.50
CA LEU A 63 7.42 -8.57 -6.68
C LEU A 63 5.98 -8.88 -7.08
N MET A 64 5.55 -8.30 -8.18
CA MET A 64 4.21 -8.49 -8.72
C MET A 64 4.29 -8.52 -10.25
N PRO A 65 3.37 -9.22 -10.92
CA PRO A 65 3.34 -9.19 -12.38
C PRO A 65 2.91 -7.82 -12.90
N ARG A 66 3.23 -7.54 -14.13
CA ARG A 66 2.91 -6.33 -14.89
C ARG A 66 3.60 -5.08 -14.39
N MET A 67 3.50 -4.77 -13.10
CA MET A 67 4.16 -3.62 -12.51
C MET A 67 4.54 -3.98 -11.08
N ASP A 68 5.82 -3.98 -10.76
CA ASP A 68 6.27 -4.28 -9.40
C ASP A 68 6.08 -3.07 -8.48
N GLY A 69 6.31 -3.30 -7.18
CA GLY A 69 6.07 -2.27 -6.17
C GLY A 69 7.00 -1.06 -6.32
N ARG A 70 8.22 -1.26 -6.78
CA ARG A 70 9.16 -0.16 -6.97
C ARG A 70 8.72 0.74 -8.12
N GLU A 71 8.24 0.15 -9.21
CA GLU A 71 7.69 0.92 -10.31
C GLU A 71 6.45 1.68 -9.88
N LEU A 72 5.60 1.05 -9.06
CA LEU A 72 4.43 1.70 -8.50
C LEU A 72 4.83 2.95 -7.71
N VAL A 73 5.86 2.85 -6.86
CA VAL A 73 6.37 3.99 -6.11
C VAL A 73 6.79 5.12 -7.05
N ARG A 74 7.58 4.79 -8.07
CA ARG A 74 8.05 5.80 -9.02
C ARG A 74 6.88 6.50 -9.72
N ARG A 75 5.86 5.75 -10.11
CA ARG A 75 4.68 6.30 -10.77
C ARG A 75 3.85 7.21 -9.86
N VAL A 76 3.67 6.79 -8.62
CA VAL A 76 2.95 7.61 -7.64
C VAL A 76 3.68 8.92 -7.40
N ARG A 77 5.00 8.87 -7.23
CA ARG A 77 5.80 10.08 -6.99
C ARG A 77 5.85 10.96 -8.23
N ALA A 78 5.96 10.39 -9.41
CA ALA A 78 5.95 11.14 -10.67
C ALA A 78 4.64 11.89 -10.88
N GLY A 79 3.54 11.36 -10.37
CA GLY A 79 2.24 12.03 -10.39
C GLY A 79 2.09 13.14 -9.36
N GLY A 80 3.10 13.39 -8.54
CA GLY A 80 3.10 14.46 -7.55
C GLY A 80 2.51 14.09 -6.20
N ALA A 81 2.11 12.84 -6.00
CA ALA A 81 1.53 12.41 -4.74
C ALA A 81 2.61 12.05 -3.72
N TRP A 82 2.39 12.47 -2.48
CA TRP A 82 3.29 12.18 -1.36
C TRP A 82 2.69 11.19 -0.36
N THR A 83 1.72 10.42 -0.80
CA THR A 83 1.11 9.38 0.02
C THR A 83 2.19 8.44 0.56
N PRO A 84 2.22 8.18 1.87
CA PRO A 84 3.20 7.24 2.43
C PRO A 84 3.09 5.87 1.77
N ILE A 85 4.22 5.29 1.42
CA ILE A 85 4.27 3.98 0.78
C ILE A 85 5.25 3.09 1.53
N ILE A 86 4.74 1.93 1.96
CA ILE A 86 5.54 0.89 2.59
C ILE A 86 5.61 -0.29 1.62
N LEU A 87 6.82 -0.74 1.31
CA LEU A 87 7.02 -1.92 0.49
C LEU A 87 7.29 -3.14 1.37
N LEU A 88 6.66 -4.24 1.03
CA LEU A 88 6.83 -5.51 1.74
C LEU A 88 7.50 -6.52 0.82
N THR A 89 8.43 -7.29 1.36
CA THR A 89 9.10 -8.34 0.62
C THR A 89 9.35 -9.55 1.50
N GLN A 90 9.46 -10.72 0.88
CA GLN A 90 9.86 -11.93 1.59
C GLN A 90 11.37 -12.05 1.70
N VAL A 91 12.10 -11.27 0.91
CA VAL A 91 13.55 -11.35 0.86
C VAL A 91 14.14 -10.14 1.59
N ASP A 92 14.96 -10.42 2.60
CA ASP A 92 15.72 -9.38 3.28
C ASP A 92 16.95 -9.07 2.44
N ALA A 93 16.84 -8.07 1.59
CA ALA A 93 17.95 -7.63 0.76
C ALA A 93 18.21 -6.16 1.06
N SER A 94 19.27 -5.88 1.80
CA SER A 94 19.66 -4.52 2.18
C SER A 94 19.83 -3.62 0.95
N TYR A 95 20.38 -4.17 -0.13
CA TYR A 95 20.56 -3.43 -1.37
C TYR A 95 19.22 -2.98 -1.95
N GLU A 96 18.24 -3.88 -1.99
CA GLU A 96 16.92 -3.54 -2.51
C GLU A 96 16.20 -2.53 -1.62
N ARG A 97 16.42 -2.59 -0.32
CA ARG A 97 15.86 -1.61 0.61
C ARG A 97 16.37 -0.21 0.28
N VAL A 98 17.67 -0.05 0.11
CA VAL A 98 18.26 1.24 -0.23
C VAL A 98 17.71 1.74 -1.56
N SER A 99 17.66 0.88 -2.57
CA SER A 99 17.16 1.26 -3.89
C SER A 99 15.67 1.66 -3.83
N ALA A 100 14.86 0.93 -3.05
CA ALA A 100 13.45 1.23 -2.90
C ALA A 100 13.22 2.58 -2.23
N LEU A 101 14.02 2.91 -1.21
CA LEU A 101 13.93 4.20 -0.55
C LEU A 101 14.37 5.33 -1.49
N ASP A 102 15.38 5.08 -2.30
CA ASP A 102 15.82 6.05 -3.32
C ASP A 102 14.74 6.29 -4.37
N ASP A 103 13.91 5.29 -4.67
CA ASP A 103 12.77 5.44 -5.58
C ASP A 103 11.65 6.28 -4.97
N GLY A 104 11.67 6.52 -3.67
CA GLY A 104 10.68 7.35 -2.99
C GLY A 104 9.76 6.61 -2.04
N ALA A 105 10.00 5.32 -1.75
CA ALA A 105 9.27 4.61 -0.71
C ALA A 105 9.63 5.17 0.66
N ASP A 106 8.68 5.16 1.58
CA ASP A 106 8.92 5.67 2.94
C ASP A 106 9.52 4.59 3.84
N ASP A 107 9.23 3.32 3.55
CA ASP A 107 9.80 2.22 4.30
C ASP A 107 9.79 0.95 3.44
N TYR A 108 10.55 -0.03 3.90
CA TYR A 108 10.73 -1.30 3.21
C TYR A 108 10.87 -2.37 4.29
N LEU A 109 9.86 -3.23 4.39
CA LEU A 109 9.78 -4.21 5.48
C LEU A 109 9.75 -5.63 4.94
N SER A 110 10.27 -6.56 5.73
CA SER A 110 10.15 -7.99 5.43
C SER A 110 8.76 -8.49 5.85
N LYS A 111 8.22 -9.34 5.03
CA LYS A 111 6.96 -10.02 5.37
C LYS A 111 7.15 -10.99 6.52
#